data_a7e082ea2badcb31852bde52c5033fa2
#
_entry.id   a7e082ea2badcb31852bde52c5033fa2
#
_cell.length_a   1.000
_cell.length_b   1.000
_cell.length_c   1.000
_cell.angle_alpha   90.00
_cell.angle_beta   90.00
_cell.angle_gamma   90.00
#
_symmetry.space_group_name_H-M   'P 1'
#
loop_
_entity.id
_entity.type
_entity.pdbx_description
1 polymer ?
#
loop_
_entity_poly.entity_id
_entity_poly.type
_entity_poly.pdbx_seq_one_letter_code
_entity_poly.pdbx_strand_id
1 'polypeptide(L)'
;GAGRVLVVDSSGVEVLAGGLRQPLGVAIDADGNCLVSESGMGRVVKLVRGVVETVLDGLQSPQGILVRGDRLYVVDALARELVEYNMVTRLRRVIAADLPVGAPPGVIPKPLGAIGDMSGPMGPFAGITSGPDGTLYLSADADGSVLALRPVPVRG
;
A
#
# COMPACT_ATOMS: atom_id res chain seq x y z
N GLY A 1 -6.98 9.87 13.09
CA GLY A 1 -7.98 8.89 12.63
C GLY A 1 -8.01 7.68 13.53
N ALA A 2 -9.12 6.94 13.56
CA ALA A 2 -9.29 5.78 14.46
C ALA A 2 -8.52 4.52 14.03
N GLY A 3 -7.77 4.57 12.91
CA GLY A 3 -6.98 3.44 12.40
C GLY A 3 -7.81 2.18 12.20
N ARG A 4 -8.98 2.32 11.57
CA ARG A 4 -9.92 1.21 11.38
C ARG A 4 -9.95 0.74 9.92
N VAL A 5 -10.18 -0.54 9.74
CA VAL A 5 -10.56 -1.16 8.48
C VAL A 5 -12.02 -1.55 8.57
N LEU A 6 -12.80 -1.13 7.58
CA LEU A 6 -14.26 -1.30 7.56
C LEU A 6 -14.67 -2.11 6.33
N VAL A 7 -15.65 -2.98 6.49
CA VAL A 7 -16.46 -3.53 5.39
C VAL A 7 -17.78 -2.79 5.37
N VAL A 8 -18.21 -2.39 4.19
CA VAL A 8 -19.50 -1.76 3.96
C VAL A 8 -20.27 -2.59 2.93
N ASP A 9 -21.43 -3.06 3.30
CA ASP A 9 -22.34 -3.80 2.43
C ASP A 9 -23.79 -3.34 2.60
N SER A 10 -24.73 -4.04 1.99
CA SER A 10 -26.18 -3.72 2.09
C SER A 10 -26.74 -3.90 3.50
N SER A 11 -26.05 -4.64 4.39
CA SER A 11 -26.48 -4.86 5.78
C SER A 11 -25.94 -3.79 6.74
N GLY A 12 -24.92 -3.02 6.33
CA GLY A 12 -24.36 -1.94 7.13
C GLY A 12 -22.84 -1.82 7.07
N VAL A 13 -22.24 -1.42 8.18
CA VAL A 13 -20.81 -1.21 8.34
C VAL A 13 -20.28 -2.13 9.43
N GLU A 14 -19.30 -2.96 9.10
CA GLU A 14 -18.60 -3.83 10.02
C GLU A 14 -17.15 -3.37 10.19
N VAL A 15 -16.64 -3.39 11.43
CA VAL A 15 -15.22 -3.09 11.73
C VAL A 15 -14.42 -4.40 11.67
N LEU A 16 -13.57 -4.56 10.66
CA LEU A 16 -12.67 -5.72 10.54
C LEU A 16 -11.46 -5.64 11.48
N ALA A 17 -10.94 -4.45 11.67
CA ALA A 17 -9.81 -4.20 12.56
C ALA A 17 -9.78 -2.75 13.02
N GLY A 18 -9.17 -2.51 14.19
CA GLY A 18 -8.94 -1.18 14.74
C GLY A 18 -7.54 -1.04 15.34
N GLY A 19 -7.17 0.18 15.71
CA GLY A 19 -5.88 0.46 16.33
C GLY A 19 -4.68 0.45 15.40
N LEU A 20 -4.89 0.38 14.07
CA LEU A 20 -3.82 0.48 13.10
C LEU A 20 -3.27 1.91 13.04
N ARG A 21 -1.97 2.05 12.80
CA ARG A 21 -1.33 3.37 12.68
C ARG A 21 -1.20 3.77 11.21
N GLN A 22 -1.99 4.76 10.81
CA GLN A 22 -2.02 5.27 9.42
C GLN A 22 -2.20 4.14 8.39
N PRO A 23 -3.32 3.39 8.43
CA PRO A 23 -3.64 2.45 7.37
C PRO A 23 -3.95 3.23 6.09
N LEU A 24 -3.29 2.91 4.98
CA LEU A 24 -3.40 3.64 3.73
C LEU A 24 -3.88 2.76 2.57
N GLY A 25 -3.16 1.74 2.19
CA GLY A 25 -3.49 0.86 1.08
C GLY A 25 -4.16 -0.42 1.56
N VAL A 26 -5.05 -0.96 0.73
CA VAL A 26 -5.71 -2.26 0.95
C VAL A 26 -5.60 -3.12 -0.30
N ALA A 27 -5.47 -4.42 -0.10
CA ALA A 27 -5.53 -5.43 -1.17
C ALA A 27 -6.20 -6.69 -0.62
N ILE A 28 -6.71 -7.53 -1.53
CA ILE A 28 -7.31 -8.81 -1.16
C ILE A 28 -6.46 -9.92 -1.74
N ASP A 29 -6.15 -10.93 -0.93
CA ASP A 29 -5.44 -12.12 -1.40
C ASP A 29 -6.38 -13.15 -2.05
N ALA A 30 -5.79 -14.23 -2.57
CA ALA A 30 -6.55 -15.29 -3.25
C ALA A 30 -7.54 -16.02 -2.32
N ASP A 31 -7.30 -15.99 -1.01
CA ASP A 31 -8.17 -16.60 0.01
C ASP A 31 -9.25 -15.63 0.51
N GLY A 32 -9.29 -14.41 -0.02
CA GLY A 32 -10.25 -13.38 0.37
C GLY A 32 -9.88 -12.62 1.64
N ASN A 33 -8.65 -12.76 2.15
CA ASN A 33 -8.21 -12.00 3.30
C ASN A 33 -7.77 -10.58 2.89
N CYS A 34 -8.05 -9.61 3.74
CA CYS A 34 -7.65 -8.23 3.54
C CYS A 34 -6.21 -8.00 4.02
N LEU A 35 -5.37 -7.48 3.12
CA LEU A 35 -4.06 -6.95 3.48
C LEU A 35 -4.14 -5.43 3.58
N VAL A 36 -3.39 -4.85 4.51
CA VAL A 36 -3.39 -3.42 4.78
C VAL A 36 -1.97 -2.92 4.97
N SER A 37 -1.59 -1.86 4.25
CA SER A 37 -0.36 -1.15 4.55
C SER A 37 -0.56 -0.27 5.78
N GLU A 38 0.25 -0.49 6.81
CA GLU A 38 0.27 0.30 8.04
C GLU A 38 1.50 1.21 8.02
N SER A 39 1.34 2.39 7.39
CA SER A 39 2.45 3.31 7.12
C SER A 39 3.12 3.80 8.41
N GLY A 40 2.34 4.07 9.45
CA GLY A 40 2.88 4.52 10.74
C GLY A 40 3.66 3.46 11.53
N MET A 41 3.65 2.19 11.06
CA MET A 41 4.42 1.08 11.65
C MET A 41 5.43 0.49 10.67
N GLY A 42 5.49 0.97 9.43
CA GLY A 42 6.41 0.47 8.41
C GLY A 42 6.18 -0.99 8.04
N ARG A 43 4.93 -1.44 8.00
CA ARG A 43 4.60 -2.84 7.74
C ARG A 43 3.34 -3.03 6.89
N VAL A 44 3.19 -4.23 6.36
CA VAL A 44 1.91 -4.72 5.80
C VAL A 44 1.37 -5.81 6.71
N VAL A 45 0.12 -5.70 7.06
CA VAL A 45 -0.60 -6.68 7.88
C VAL A 45 -1.68 -7.37 7.06
N LYS A 46 -2.04 -8.58 7.48
CA LYS A 46 -3.14 -9.37 6.94
C LYS A 46 -4.19 -9.57 8.04
N LEU A 47 -5.43 -9.37 7.69
CA LEU A 47 -6.55 -9.57 8.59
C LEU A 47 -7.17 -10.95 8.35
N VAL A 48 -7.03 -11.83 9.33
CA VAL A 48 -7.55 -13.20 9.26
C VAL A 48 -8.50 -13.40 10.44
N ARG A 49 -9.80 -13.51 10.16
CA ARG A 49 -10.83 -13.75 11.19
C ARG A 49 -10.73 -12.80 12.41
N GLY A 50 -10.50 -11.52 12.15
CA GLY A 50 -10.36 -10.50 13.19
C GLY A 50 -8.98 -10.43 13.86
N VAL A 51 -8.04 -11.29 13.48
CA VAL A 51 -6.65 -11.27 13.96
C VAL A 51 -5.79 -10.47 12.98
N VAL A 52 -4.93 -9.60 13.50
CA VAL A 52 -3.96 -8.82 12.73
C VAL A 52 -2.62 -9.54 12.73
N GLU A 53 -2.18 -10.01 11.56
CA GLU A 53 -0.92 -10.72 11.37
C GLU A 53 0.04 -9.88 10.53
N THR A 54 1.31 -9.74 10.94
CA THR A 54 2.32 -9.05 10.12
C THR A 54 2.77 -9.97 8.98
N VAL A 55 2.64 -9.49 7.74
CA VAL A 55 3.08 -10.18 6.53
C VAL A 55 4.48 -9.74 6.12
N LEU A 56 4.73 -8.43 6.14
CA LEU A 56 6.01 -7.82 5.76
C LEU A 56 6.26 -6.62 6.66
N ASP A 57 7.46 -6.51 7.20
CA ASP A 57 7.92 -5.39 8.01
C ASP A 57 9.20 -4.75 7.46
N GLY A 58 9.77 -3.81 8.21
CA GLY A 58 11.02 -3.13 7.84
C GLY A 58 10.88 -2.22 6.62
N LEU A 59 9.67 -1.70 6.36
CA LEU A 59 9.40 -0.65 5.39
C LEU A 59 9.48 0.72 6.07
N GLN A 60 9.68 1.78 5.28
CA GLN A 60 9.75 3.13 5.84
C GLN A 60 8.38 3.84 5.87
N SER A 61 7.67 3.80 4.74
CA SER A 61 6.32 4.37 4.61
C SER A 61 5.53 3.62 3.54
N PRO A 62 5.06 2.39 3.83
CA PRO A 62 4.28 1.64 2.87
C PRO A 62 2.93 2.31 2.62
N GLN A 63 2.59 2.50 1.35
CA GLN A 63 1.37 3.16 0.91
C GLN A 63 0.53 2.22 0.03
N GLY A 64 0.59 2.37 -1.28
CA GLY A 64 -0.13 1.49 -2.20
C GLY A 64 0.36 0.05 -2.13
N ILE A 65 -0.57 -0.89 -2.10
CA ILE A 65 -0.27 -2.32 -2.13
C ILE A 65 -1.12 -3.04 -3.16
N LEU A 66 -0.58 -4.11 -3.73
CA LEU A 66 -1.24 -4.96 -4.71
C LEU A 66 -0.84 -6.41 -4.46
N VAL A 67 -1.81 -7.32 -4.53
CA VAL A 67 -1.58 -8.76 -4.48
C VAL A 67 -1.85 -9.38 -5.85
N ARG A 68 -0.92 -10.23 -6.32
CA ARG A 68 -1.08 -11.05 -7.53
C ARG A 68 -0.55 -12.45 -7.25
N GLY A 69 -1.46 -13.42 -7.12
CA GLY A 69 -1.08 -14.75 -6.67
C GLY A 69 -0.36 -14.70 -5.32
N ASP A 70 0.83 -15.27 -5.27
CA ASP A 70 1.67 -15.29 -4.05
C ASP A 70 2.51 -14.03 -3.86
N ARG A 71 2.39 -13.04 -4.75
CA ARG A 71 3.23 -11.84 -4.74
C ARG A 71 2.47 -10.63 -4.20
N LEU A 72 3.07 -10.00 -3.21
CA LEU A 72 2.68 -8.71 -2.68
C LEU A 72 3.62 -7.64 -3.23
N TYR A 73 3.07 -6.61 -3.83
CA TYR A 73 3.80 -5.41 -4.27
C TYR A 73 3.48 -4.27 -3.33
N VAL A 74 4.49 -3.55 -2.89
CA VAL A 74 4.35 -2.45 -1.93
C VAL A 74 5.11 -1.23 -2.44
N VAL A 75 4.43 -0.10 -2.55
CA VAL A 75 5.09 1.20 -2.76
C VAL A 75 5.55 1.72 -1.42
N ASP A 76 6.85 1.73 -1.18
CA ASP A 76 7.46 2.35 -0.01
C ASP A 76 7.83 3.80 -0.35
N ALA A 77 6.94 4.72 -0.01
CA ALA A 77 7.04 6.09 -0.47
C ALA A 77 8.22 6.85 0.11
N LEU A 78 8.62 6.58 1.35
CA LEU A 78 9.76 7.26 1.97
C LEU A 78 11.10 6.67 1.48
N ALA A 79 11.17 5.36 1.25
CA ALA A 79 12.31 4.72 0.60
C ALA A 79 12.38 5.01 -0.90
N ARG A 80 11.25 5.47 -1.51
CA ARG A 80 11.11 5.70 -2.95
C ARG A 80 11.35 4.44 -3.78
N GLU A 81 10.80 3.33 -3.29
CA GLU A 81 11.01 2.00 -3.85
C GLU A 81 9.69 1.27 -4.11
N LEU A 82 9.70 0.41 -5.12
CA LEU A 82 8.71 -0.64 -5.28
C LEU A 82 9.30 -1.96 -4.81
N VAL A 83 8.72 -2.52 -3.77
CA VAL A 83 9.11 -3.78 -3.17
C VAL A 83 8.19 -4.89 -3.66
N GLU A 84 8.77 -5.99 -4.12
CA GLU A 84 8.07 -7.26 -4.34
C GLU A 84 8.40 -8.21 -3.19
N TYR A 85 7.38 -8.83 -2.64
CA TYR A 85 7.50 -9.83 -1.58
C TYR A 85 6.71 -11.09 -1.95
N ASN A 86 7.38 -12.23 -1.99
CA ASN A 86 6.70 -13.51 -2.17
C ASN A 86 6.21 -14.01 -0.80
N MET A 87 4.91 -14.10 -0.62
CA MET A 87 4.28 -14.44 0.67
C MET A 87 4.48 -15.91 1.06
N VAL A 88 4.83 -16.79 0.12
CA VAL A 88 5.10 -18.21 0.37
C VAL A 88 6.57 -18.42 0.72
N THR A 89 7.47 -17.95 -0.13
CA THR A 89 8.93 -18.14 0.07
C THR A 89 9.53 -17.13 1.04
N ARG A 90 8.79 -16.06 1.36
CA ARG A 90 9.23 -14.92 2.19
C ARG A 90 10.41 -14.15 1.62
N LEU A 91 10.66 -14.27 0.32
CA LEU A 91 11.71 -13.53 -0.36
C LEU A 91 11.22 -12.11 -0.69
N ARG A 92 12.02 -11.12 -0.29
CA ARG A 92 11.83 -9.70 -0.56
C ARG A 92 12.87 -9.23 -1.56
N ARG A 93 12.46 -8.39 -2.52
CA ARG A 93 13.36 -7.68 -3.42
C ARG A 93 12.82 -6.31 -3.78
N VAL A 94 13.71 -5.35 -4.01
CA VAL A 94 13.38 -4.07 -4.62
C VAL A 94 13.40 -4.25 -6.13
N ILE A 95 12.27 -3.98 -6.79
CA ILE A 95 12.14 -4.13 -8.25
C ILE A 95 12.20 -2.82 -9.00
N ALA A 96 12.04 -1.70 -8.30
CA ALA A 96 12.30 -0.35 -8.82
C ALA A 96 12.70 0.57 -7.67
N ALA A 97 13.63 1.49 -7.92
CA ALA A 97 14.14 2.46 -6.95
C ALA A 97 14.12 3.86 -7.56
N ASP A 98 14.43 4.87 -6.73
CA ASP A 98 14.42 6.28 -7.11
C ASP A 98 13.09 6.74 -7.75
N LEU A 99 11.99 6.14 -7.32
CA LEU A 99 10.66 6.46 -7.82
C LEU A 99 10.26 7.90 -7.41
N PRO A 100 9.57 8.66 -8.29
CA PRO A 100 9.06 9.98 -7.95
C PRO A 100 7.77 9.89 -7.12
N VAL A 101 7.87 9.20 -5.97
CA VAL A 101 6.80 9.01 -4.99
C VAL A 101 7.15 9.68 -3.66
N GLY A 102 6.14 10.03 -2.88
CA GLY A 102 6.30 10.73 -1.61
C GLY A 102 6.63 12.21 -1.77
N ALA A 103 6.73 12.93 -0.66
CA ALA A 103 7.07 14.34 -0.70
C ALA A 103 8.49 14.56 -1.24
N PRO A 104 8.72 15.61 -2.03
CA PRO A 104 10.07 15.98 -2.46
C PRO A 104 10.99 16.17 -1.26
N PRO A 105 12.31 15.90 -1.40
CA PRO A 105 13.28 16.12 -0.32
C PRO A 105 13.18 17.53 0.26
N GLY A 106 13.07 17.64 1.59
CA GLY A 106 12.94 18.92 2.28
C GLY A 106 11.54 19.52 2.34
N VAL A 107 10.55 18.90 1.68
CA VAL A 107 9.14 19.30 1.76
C VAL A 107 8.45 18.47 2.84
N ILE A 108 8.00 19.13 3.88
CA ILE A 108 7.10 18.53 4.87
C ILE A 108 5.68 18.87 4.43
N PRO A 109 4.87 17.88 3.96
CA PRO A 109 3.48 18.14 3.60
C PRO A 109 2.74 18.70 4.82
N LYS A 110 2.15 19.90 4.68
CA LYS A 110 1.25 20.40 5.71
C LYS A 110 -0.05 19.60 5.63
N PRO A 111 -0.43 18.89 6.70
CA PRO A 111 -1.76 18.33 6.76
C PRO A 111 -2.77 19.47 6.67
N LEU A 112 -3.65 19.43 5.68
CA LEU A 112 -4.84 20.29 5.65
C LEU A 112 -5.75 19.86 6.80
N GLY A 113 -6.14 20.75 7.69
CA GLY A 113 -6.99 20.41 8.82
C GLY A 113 -8.34 19.83 8.35
N ALA A 114 -8.90 18.92 9.13
CA ALA A 114 -10.22 18.38 8.87
C ALA A 114 -11.26 19.52 8.80
N ILE A 115 -12.16 19.46 7.84
CA ILE A 115 -13.31 20.37 7.73
C ILE A 115 -14.52 19.63 8.31
N GLY A 116 -14.88 19.94 9.55
CA GLY A 116 -16.00 19.29 10.25
C GLY A 116 -15.76 17.79 10.48
N ASP A 117 -16.78 16.97 10.26
CA ASP A 117 -16.73 15.52 10.43
C ASP A 117 -16.08 14.78 9.24
N MET A 118 -15.64 15.49 8.22
CA MET A 118 -14.91 14.87 7.11
C MET A 118 -13.55 14.41 7.60
N SER A 119 -13.17 13.19 7.21
CA SER A 119 -11.85 12.62 7.51
C SER A 119 -10.76 13.63 7.16
N GLY A 120 -9.81 13.80 8.06
CA GLY A 120 -8.70 14.73 7.91
C GLY A 120 -7.91 14.51 6.64
N PRO A 121 -6.93 15.36 6.36
CA PRO A 121 -6.29 15.49 5.08
C PRO A 121 -5.66 14.17 4.66
N MET A 122 -5.94 13.82 3.43
CA MET A 122 -5.11 12.83 2.75
C MET A 122 -3.77 13.52 2.44
N GLY A 123 -2.70 13.03 3.05
CA GLY A 123 -1.35 13.34 2.59
C GLY A 123 -1.12 12.76 1.19
N PRO A 124 0.04 13.02 0.59
CA PRO A 124 0.44 12.39 -0.65
C PRO A 124 0.28 10.86 -0.55
N PHE A 125 -0.31 10.25 -1.57
CA PHE A 125 -0.54 8.81 -1.61
C PHE A 125 -0.12 8.25 -2.97
N ALA A 126 0.84 7.33 -2.96
CA ALA A 126 1.25 6.58 -4.14
C ALA A 126 0.45 5.27 -4.22
N GLY A 127 -0.44 5.18 -5.18
CA GLY A 127 -1.23 3.99 -5.48
C GLY A 127 -0.53 3.05 -6.45
N ILE A 128 -0.97 1.79 -6.49
CA ILE A 128 -0.51 0.78 -7.43
C ILE A 128 -1.66 -0.08 -7.93
N THR A 129 -1.61 -0.43 -9.21
CA THR A 129 -2.51 -1.40 -9.83
C THR A 129 -1.78 -2.19 -10.91
N SER A 130 -2.44 -3.17 -11.53
CA SER A 130 -1.87 -3.92 -12.64
C SER A 130 -2.82 -4.05 -13.81
N GLY A 131 -2.24 -4.02 -15.02
CA GLY A 131 -2.93 -4.39 -16.25
C GLY A 131 -2.98 -5.90 -16.46
N PRO A 132 -3.80 -6.36 -17.42
CA PRO A 132 -3.93 -7.79 -17.73
C PRO A 132 -2.66 -8.41 -18.30
N ASP A 133 -1.77 -7.62 -18.90
CA ASP A 133 -0.47 -8.01 -19.43
C ASP A 133 0.64 -8.11 -18.37
N GLY A 134 0.32 -7.85 -17.10
CA GLY A 134 1.27 -7.87 -16.00
C GLY A 134 2.01 -6.55 -15.79
N THR A 135 1.77 -5.53 -16.60
CA THR A 135 2.31 -4.19 -16.35
C THR A 135 1.79 -3.65 -15.02
N LEU A 136 2.69 -3.15 -14.18
CA LEU A 136 2.34 -2.45 -12.94
C LEU A 136 2.26 -0.95 -13.22
N TYR A 137 1.23 -0.32 -12.72
CA TYR A 137 1.01 1.12 -12.81
C TYR A 137 1.04 1.74 -11.43
N LEU A 138 1.86 2.79 -11.26
CA LEU A 138 1.98 3.52 -10.00
C LEU A 138 1.63 4.99 -10.22
N SER A 139 0.87 5.57 -9.31
CA SER A 139 0.75 7.03 -9.24
C SER A 139 2.00 7.61 -8.57
N ALA A 140 2.69 8.49 -9.29
CA ALA A 140 3.91 9.16 -8.84
C ALA A 140 3.53 10.56 -8.33
N ASP A 141 3.18 10.62 -7.06
CA ASP A 141 2.62 11.81 -6.41
C ASP A 141 3.62 12.94 -6.19
N ALA A 142 4.93 12.66 -6.28
CA ALA A 142 5.95 13.70 -6.15
C ALA A 142 6.06 14.61 -7.38
N ASP A 143 5.74 14.12 -8.57
CA ASP A 143 5.83 14.88 -9.83
C ASP A 143 4.52 14.91 -10.64
N GLY A 144 3.48 14.22 -10.17
CA GLY A 144 2.18 14.17 -10.82
C GLY A 144 2.11 13.26 -12.05
N SER A 145 3.03 12.30 -12.19
CA SER A 145 3.05 11.35 -13.29
C SER A 145 2.40 10.00 -12.92
N VAL A 146 2.25 9.14 -13.92
CA VAL A 146 1.92 7.72 -13.74
C VAL A 146 3.02 6.90 -14.39
N LEU A 147 3.60 6.01 -13.61
CA LEU A 147 4.66 5.10 -14.08
C LEU A 147 4.07 3.78 -14.52
N ALA A 148 4.61 3.21 -15.62
CA ALA A 148 4.30 1.87 -16.08
C ALA A 148 5.57 1.01 -16.05
N LEU A 149 5.59 0.02 -15.16
CA LEU A 149 6.68 -0.96 -15.07
C LEU A 149 6.25 -2.24 -15.79
N ARG A 150 6.90 -2.50 -16.94
CA ARG A 150 6.61 -3.68 -17.75
C ARG A 150 7.53 -4.83 -17.37
N PRO A 151 7.02 -6.08 -17.34
CA PRO A 151 7.89 -7.24 -17.21
C PRO A 151 8.89 -7.26 -18.35
N VAL A 152 10.17 -7.43 -18.02
CA VAL A 152 11.18 -7.66 -19.06
C VAL A 152 11.01 -9.09 -19.58
N PRO A 153 10.83 -9.31 -20.89
CA PRO A 153 10.80 -10.65 -21.44
C PRO A 153 12.09 -11.39 -21.07
N VAL A 154 11.96 -12.55 -20.44
CA VAL A 154 13.12 -13.44 -20.25
C VAL A 154 13.53 -13.88 -21.64
N ARG A 155 14.68 -13.43 -22.14
CA ARG A 155 15.26 -13.99 -23.35
C ARG A 155 15.69 -15.42 -23.04
N GLY A 156 14.94 -16.34 -23.60
CA GLY A 156 15.30 -17.77 -23.58
C GLY A 156 16.53 -18.04 -24.41
#